data_9876002d7d23937bb743ab015d722c86
#
_entry.id   9876002d7d23937bb743ab015d722c86
#
_cell.length_a   1.000
_cell.length_b   1.000
_cell.length_c   1.000
_cell.angle_alpha   90.00
_cell.angle_beta   90.00
_cell.angle_gamma   90.00
#
_symmetry.space_group_name_H-M   'P 1'
#
loop_
_entity.id
_entity.type
_entity.pdbx_description
1 polymer ?
#
loop_
_entity_poly.entity_id
_entity_poly.type
_entity_poly.pdbx_seq_one_letter_code
_entity_poly.pdbx_strand_id
1 'polypeptide(L)'
;MNLKNKKILITGATGGIGNSLVKKFSDLGAKIIASGTNEQKLENIKKIYQNVQIEKFKLEEHQNIEKFIEKVFNDLGGLDILINNAGITLDNISIRLTEENWKKVLDINLTSSFLMCKFAIKKMLKQKFV
;
A
#
# COMPACT_ATOMS: atom_id res chain seq x y z
N MET A 1 -9.76 -9.50 17.27
CA MET A 1 -9.64 -8.16 16.61
C MET A 1 -10.83 -7.96 15.69
N ASN A 2 -11.54 -6.85 15.83
CA ASN A 2 -12.67 -6.54 14.96
C ASN A 2 -12.23 -5.57 13.88
N LEU A 3 -12.21 -6.02 12.63
CA LEU A 3 -11.83 -5.21 11.47
C LEU A 3 -13.03 -4.77 10.61
N LYS A 4 -14.25 -5.09 11.04
CA LYS A 4 -15.45 -4.71 10.28
C LYS A 4 -15.51 -3.19 10.08
N ASN A 5 -15.62 -2.79 8.84
CA ASN A 5 -15.65 -1.39 8.39
C ASN A 5 -14.36 -0.59 8.68
N LYS A 6 -13.28 -1.22 9.14
CA LYS A 6 -11.99 -0.56 9.23
C LYS A 6 -11.46 -0.24 7.85
N LYS A 7 -10.87 0.93 7.70
CA LYS A 7 -10.41 1.47 6.42
C LYS A 7 -8.92 1.20 6.30
N ILE A 8 -8.56 0.36 5.35
CA ILE A 8 -7.20 -0.19 5.22
C ILE A 8 -6.62 0.09 3.85
N LEU A 9 -5.41 0.61 3.80
CA LEU A 9 -4.60 0.68 2.59
C LEU A 9 -3.53 -0.40 2.66
N ILE A 10 -3.47 -1.23 1.63
CA ILE A 10 -2.45 -2.28 1.50
C ILE A 10 -1.62 -2.01 0.25
N THR A 11 -0.33 -1.77 0.43
CA THR A 11 0.62 -1.65 -0.70
C THR A 11 1.18 -3.03 -1.06
N GLY A 12 1.66 -3.17 -2.29
CA GLY A 12 2.18 -4.46 -2.75
C GLY A 12 1.12 -5.56 -2.76
N ALA A 13 -0.13 -5.19 -2.99
CA ALA A 13 -1.28 -6.10 -2.88
C ALA A 13 -1.30 -7.20 -3.94
N THR A 14 -0.57 -7.02 -5.03
CA THR A 14 -0.51 -8.01 -6.12
C THR A 14 0.51 -9.12 -5.89
N GLY A 15 1.37 -9.01 -4.88
CA GLY A 15 2.31 -10.06 -4.50
C GLY A 15 1.65 -11.13 -3.64
N GLY A 16 2.39 -12.20 -3.33
CA GLY A 16 1.86 -13.34 -2.57
C GLY A 16 1.34 -12.95 -1.19
N ILE A 17 2.16 -12.26 -0.40
CA ILE A 17 1.77 -11.81 0.96
C ILE A 17 0.66 -10.78 0.89
N GLY A 18 0.79 -9.78 0.00
CA GLY A 18 -0.21 -8.73 -0.14
C GLY A 18 -1.56 -9.26 -0.55
N ASN A 19 -1.61 -10.20 -1.48
CA ASN A 19 -2.86 -10.84 -1.91
C ASN A 19 -3.52 -11.60 -0.77
N SER A 20 -2.73 -12.33 0.03
CA SER A 20 -3.23 -13.05 1.21
C SER A 20 -3.80 -12.09 2.25
N LEU A 21 -3.17 -10.93 2.44
CA LEU A 21 -3.66 -9.90 3.36
C LEU A 21 -5.00 -9.32 2.86
N VAL A 22 -5.12 -9.04 1.56
CA VAL A 22 -6.38 -8.56 0.97
C VAL A 22 -7.50 -9.55 1.25
N LYS A 23 -7.27 -10.83 0.99
CA LYS A 23 -8.24 -11.89 1.25
C LYS A 23 -8.66 -11.91 2.72
N LYS A 24 -7.68 -11.96 3.62
CA LYS A 24 -7.95 -12.07 5.06
C LYS A 24 -8.74 -10.88 5.59
N PHE A 25 -8.33 -9.67 5.24
CA PHE A 25 -9.00 -8.48 5.73
C PHE A 25 -10.37 -8.28 5.08
N SER A 26 -10.50 -8.67 3.81
CA SER A 26 -11.80 -8.67 3.14
C SER A 26 -12.78 -9.62 3.84
N ASP A 27 -12.34 -10.82 4.19
CA ASP A 27 -13.14 -11.79 4.93
C ASP A 27 -13.56 -11.27 6.31
N LEU A 28 -12.76 -10.40 6.91
CA LEU A 28 -13.05 -9.78 8.21
C LEU A 28 -13.92 -8.52 8.10
N GLY A 29 -14.38 -8.19 6.90
CA GLY A 29 -15.30 -7.08 6.69
C GLY A 29 -14.67 -5.71 6.59
N ALA A 30 -13.36 -5.62 6.40
CA ALA A 30 -12.69 -4.33 6.24
C ALA A 30 -13.01 -3.69 4.89
N LYS A 31 -12.91 -2.37 4.84
CA LYS A 31 -12.95 -1.59 3.60
C LYS A 31 -11.52 -1.37 3.15
N ILE A 32 -11.17 -1.84 1.97
CA ILE A 32 -9.77 -1.93 1.53
C ILE A 32 -9.57 -1.16 0.23
N ILE A 33 -8.43 -0.45 0.15
CA ILE A 33 -7.82 -0.09 -1.11
C ILE A 33 -6.56 -0.94 -1.25
N ALA A 34 -6.51 -1.74 -2.32
CA ALA A 34 -5.37 -2.54 -2.70
C ALA A 34 -4.56 -1.78 -3.74
N SER A 35 -3.29 -1.51 -3.46
CA SER A 35 -2.41 -0.76 -4.35
C SER A 35 -1.25 -1.62 -4.85
N GLY A 36 -0.83 -1.37 -6.06
CA GLY A 36 0.28 -2.04 -6.71
C GLY A 36 0.60 -1.38 -8.04
N THR A 37 1.54 -1.96 -8.78
CA THR A 37 1.96 -1.44 -10.09
C THR A 37 1.40 -2.24 -11.26
N ASN A 38 0.95 -3.47 -11.03
CA ASN A 38 0.44 -4.35 -12.08
C ASN A 38 -1.08 -4.21 -12.20
N GLU A 39 -1.52 -3.49 -13.20
CA GLU A 39 -2.93 -3.18 -13.43
C GLU A 39 -3.79 -4.43 -13.63
N GLN A 40 -3.28 -5.40 -14.39
CA GLN A 40 -4.00 -6.66 -14.64
C GLN A 40 -4.27 -7.42 -13.34
N LYS A 41 -3.26 -7.53 -12.49
CA LYS A 41 -3.40 -8.21 -11.19
C LYS A 41 -4.34 -7.46 -10.24
N LEU A 42 -4.31 -6.12 -10.27
CA LEU A 42 -5.25 -5.31 -9.49
C LEU A 42 -6.69 -5.54 -9.96
N GLU A 43 -6.93 -5.58 -11.27
CA GLU A 43 -8.26 -5.87 -11.81
C GLU A 43 -8.75 -7.26 -11.39
N ASN A 44 -7.87 -8.25 -11.33
CA ASN A 44 -8.21 -9.57 -10.84
C ASN A 44 -8.65 -9.55 -9.37
N ILE A 45 -7.97 -8.77 -8.54
CA ILE A 45 -8.35 -8.57 -7.13
C ILE A 45 -9.75 -7.99 -7.04
N LYS A 46 -10.05 -6.97 -7.82
CA LYS A 46 -11.35 -6.32 -7.84
C LYS A 46 -12.48 -7.27 -8.24
N LYS A 47 -12.22 -8.17 -9.19
CA LYS A 47 -13.19 -9.17 -9.63
C LYS A 47 -13.50 -10.20 -8.55
N ILE A 48 -12.50 -10.57 -7.75
CA ILE A 48 -12.65 -11.59 -6.70
C ILE A 48 -13.30 -11.00 -5.44
N TYR A 49 -12.89 -9.78 -5.05
CA TYR A 49 -13.33 -9.15 -3.81
C TYR A 49 -14.13 -7.88 -4.11
N GLN A 50 -15.46 -7.95 -4.00
CA GLN A 50 -16.36 -6.86 -4.36
C GLN A 50 -16.24 -5.62 -3.48
N ASN A 51 -15.81 -5.79 -2.24
CA ASN A 51 -15.66 -4.70 -1.28
C ASN A 51 -14.24 -4.09 -1.29
N VAL A 52 -13.41 -4.49 -2.24
CA VAL A 52 -12.04 -3.98 -2.38
C VAL A 52 -11.98 -3.01 -3.56
N GLN A 53 -11.48 -1.82 -3.29
CA GLN A 53 -11.11 -0.85 -4.32
C GLN A 53 -9.66 -1.07 -4.71
N ILE A 54 -9.29 -0.68 -5.91
CA ILE A 54 -7.92 -0.80 -6.39
C ILE A 54 -7.38 0.57 -6.80
N GLU A 55 -6.08 0.77 -6.60
CA GLU A 55 -5.41 2.00 -7.01
C GLU A 55 -4.00 1.69 -7.47
N LYS A 56 -3.71 1.98 -8.74
CA LYS A 56 -2.35 1.80 -9.28
C LYS A 56 -1.47 2.96 -8.82
N PHE A 57 -0.33 2.64 -8.24
CA PHE A 57 0.63 3.66 -7.79
C PHE A 57 2.05 3.10 -7.75
N LYS A 58 3.02 3.91 -8.19
CA LYS A 58 4.45 3.59 -8.13
C LYS A 58 5.08 4.30 -6.94
N LEU A 59 5.53 3.53 -5.96
CA LEU A 59 6.08 4.08 -4.70
C LEU A 59 7.38 4.86 -4.87
N GLU A 60 8.14 4.65 -5.94
CA GLU A 60 9.31 5.46 -6.26
C GLU A 60 8.97 6.90 -6.65
N GLU A 61 7.71 7.17 -6.97
CA GLU A 61 7.23 8.53 -7.24
C GLU A 61 6.97 9.27 -5.93
N HIS A 62 8.03 9.57 -5.20
CA HIS A 62 7.97 10.14 -3.85
C HIS A 62 7.19 11.45 -3.77
N GLN A 63 7.31 12.29 -4.79
CA GLN A 63 6.64 13.58 -4.87
C GLN A 63 5.11 13.46 -4.98
N ASN A 64 4.61 12.27 -5.34
CA ASN A 64 3.17 12.02 -5.51
C ASN A 64 2.55 11.25 -4.34
N ILE A 65 3.34 10.84 -3.34
CA ILE A 65 2.84 10.03 -2.22
C ILE A 65 1.79 10.79 -1.39
N GLU A 66 2.01 12.06 -1.12
CA GLU A 66 1.04 12.86 -0.36
C GLU A 66 -0.32 12.89 -1.03
N LYS A 67 -0.35 13.15 -2.34
CA LYS A 67 -1.59 13.15 -3.12
C LYS A 67 -2.25 11.78 -3.18
N PHE A 68 -1.43 10.74 -3.27
CA PHE A 68 -1.92 9.36 -3.23
C PHE A 68 -2.63 9.05 -1.92
N ILE A 69 -2.02 9.40 -0.79
CA ILE A 69 -2.63 9.21 0.53
C ILE A 69 -3.92 10.03 0.66
N GLU A 70 -3.94 11.27 0.15
CA GLU A 70 -5.16 12.09 0.15
C GLU A 70 -6.29 11.42 -0.63
N LYS A 71 -5.98 10.89 -1.81
CA LYS A 71 -6.96 10.19 -2.63
C LYS A 71 -7.51 8.96 -1.91
N VAL A 72 -6.63 8.15 -1.33
CA VAL A 72 -7.02 6.95 -0.56
C VAL A 72 -7.93 7.35 0.61
N PHE A 73 -7.54 8.37 1.35
CA PHE A 73 -8.31 8.87 2.48
C PHE A 73 -9.72 9.31 2.05
N ASN A 74 -9.81 10.04 0.95
CA ASN A 74 -11.10 10.50 0.43
C ASN A 74 -11.96 9.35 -0.09
N ASP A 75 -11.36 8.42 -0.82
CA ASP A 75 -12.09 7.29 -1.42
C ASP A 75 -12.61 6.31 -0.36
N LEU A 76 -11.88 6.12 0.74
CA LEU A 76 -12.31 5.27 1.85
C LEU A 76 -13.18 6.02 2.87
N GLY A 77 -13.16 7.34 2.85
CA GLY A 77 -13.82 8.15 3.89
C GLY A 77 -13.05 8.16 5.21
N GLY A 78 -11.75 7.98 5.14
CA GLY A 78 -10.83 7.92 6.28
C GLY A 78 -9.74 6.88 6.07
N LEU A 79 -8.86 6.71 7.04
CA LEU A 79 -7.80 5.72 7.01
C LEU A 79 -7.49 5.27 8.44
N ASP A 80 -7.73 4.00 8.74
CA ASP A 80 -7.48 3.43 10.06
C ASP A 80 -6.17 2.67 10.13
N ILE A 81 -5.82 1.96 9.06
CA ILE A 81 -4.65 1.08 9.01
C ILE A 81 -3.92 1.25 7.69
N LEU A 82 -2.61 1.44 7.76
CA LEU A 82 -1.72 1.38 6.61
C LEU A 82 -0.84 0.14 6.73
N ILE A 83 -0.83 -0.69 5.68
CA ILE A 83 0.06 -1.85 5.60
C ILE A 83 1.09 -1.61 4.50
N ASN A 84 2.32 -1.30 4.91
CA ASN A 84 3.47 -1.14 4.03
C ASN A 84 4.04 -2.52 3.69
N ASN A 85 3.42 -3.19 2.73
CA ASN A 85 3.84 -4.53 2.30
C ASN A 85 4.65 -4.48 0.99
N ALA A 86 4.59 -3.39 0.24
CA ALA A 86 5.35 -3.27 -1.00
C ALA A 86 6.85 -3.30 -0.73
N GLY A 87 7.58 -3.98 -1.62
CA GLY A 87 9.02 -4.02 -1.57
C GLY A 87 9.57 -4.72 -2.80
N ILE A 88 10.82 -4.50 -3.08
CA ILE A 88 11.55 -5.18 -4.15
C ILE A 88 12.86 -5.74 -3.64
N THR A 89 13.36 -6.76 -4.32
CA THR A 89 14.73 -7.25 -4.16
C THR A 89 15.45 -7.16 -5.50
N LEU A 90 16.71 -6.75 -5.45
CA LEU A 90 17.60 -6.73 -6.60
C LEU A 90 18.90 -7.43 -6.15
N ASP A 91 18.81 -8.74 -6.02
CA ASP A 91 19.85 -9.55 -5.44
C ASP A 91 21.06 -9.69 -6.38
N ASN A 92 22.23 -9.52 -5.81
CA ASN A 92 23.50 -9.79 -6.48
C ASN A 92 24.60 -9.88 -5.40
N ILE A 93 25.75 -10.44 -5.77
CA ILE A 93 26.92 -10.38 -4.90
C ILE A 93 27.38 -8.92 -4.81
N SER A 94 27.88 -8.51 -3.65
CA SER A 94 28.17 -7.10 -3.37
C SER A 94 29.08 -6.40 -4.39
N ILE A 95 30.05 -7.12 -4.95
CA ILE A 95 30.96 -6.54 -5.95
C ILE A 95 30.29 -6.25 -7.30
N ARG A 96 29.13 -6.86 -7.56
CA ARG A 96 28.34 -6.65 -8.79
C ARG A 96 27.11 -5.78 -8.55
N LEU A 97 26.78 -5.50 -7.32
CA LEU A 97 25.64 -4.65 -6.98
C LEU A 97 25.96 -3.22 -7.40
N THR A 98 25.12 -2.65 -8.25
CA THR A 98 25.29 -1.28 -8.71
C THR A 98 24.76 -0.29 -7.71
N GLU A 99 25.30 0.93 -7.70
CA GLU A 99 24.78 2.03 -6.89
C GLU A 99 23.32 2.33 -7.25
N GLU A 100 22.98 2.26 -8.53
CA GLU A 100 21.61 2.45 -9.01
C GLU A 100 20.63 1.42 -8.40
N ASN A 101 21.01 0.13 -8.40
CA ASN A 101 20.19 -0.91 -7.80
C ASN A 101 20.05 -0.75 -6.30
N TRP A 102 21.17 -0.41 -5.63
CA TRP A 102 21.18 -0.11 -4.20
C TRP A 102 20.21 1.01 -3.85
N LYS A 103 20.29 2.11 -4.58
CA LYS A 103 19.41 3.27 -4.39
C LYS A 103 17.96 2.93 -4.65
N LYS A 104 17.67 2.16 -5.69
CA LYS A 104 16.29 1.76 -6.03
C LYS A 104 15.65 0.94 -4.91
N VAL A 105 16.40 -0.01 -4.35
CA VAL A 105 15.92 -0.82 -3.22
C VAL A 105 15.62 0.07 -2.01
N LEU A 106 16.51 0.99 -1.67
CA LEU A 106 16.29 1.93 -0.58
C LEU A 106 15.11 2.86 -0.83
N ASP A 107 14.98 3.39 -2.05
CA ASP A 107 13.91 4.31 -2.42
C ASP A 107 12.53 3.65 -2.29
N ILE A 108 12.40 2.40 -2.68
CA ILE A 108 11.12 1.70 -2.62
C ILE A 108 10.88 1.09 -1.24
N ASN A 109 11.87 0.39 -0.67
CA ASN A 109 11.65 -0.37 0.56
C ASN A 109 11.70 0.48 1.82
N LEU A 110 12.50 1.54 1.84
CA LEU A 110 12.71 2.36 3.03
C LEU A 110 12.12 3.76 2.90
N THR A 111 12.56 4.54 1.92
CA THR A 111 12.13 5.93 1.77
C THR A 111 10.64 6.04 1.51
N SER A 112 10.08 5.20 0.63
CA SER A 112 8.65 5.18 0.36
C SER A 112 7.84 4.82 1.59
N SER A 113 8.30 3.83 2.36
CA SER A 113 7.61 3.42 3.60
C SER A 113 7.59 4.55 4.62
N PHE A 114 8.69 5.28 4.77
CA PHE A 114 8.76 6.46 5.63
C PHE A 114 7.74 7.52 5.20
N LEU A 115 7.71 7.85 3.91
CA LEU A 115 6.80 8.86 3.38
C LEU A 115 5.33 8.43 3.48
N MET A 116 5.04 7.17 3.21
CA MET A 116 3.70 6.63 3.38
C MET A 116 3.22 6.76 4.83
N CYS A 117 4.07 6.38 5.78
CA CYS A 117 3.76 6.54 7.21
C CYS A 117 3.56 8.00 7.58
N LYS A 118 4.45 8.88 7.13
CA LYS A 118 4.39 10.31 7.42
C LYS A 118 3.04 10.91 7.01
N PHE A 119 2.62 10.68 5.77
CA PHE A 119 1.39 11.28 5.26
C PHE A 119 0.14 10.55 5.77
N ALA A 120 0.21 9.24 5.98
CA ALA A 120 -0.88 8.51 6.61
C ALA A 120 -1.13 8.99 8.05
N ILE A 121 -0.09 9.12 8.84
CA ILE A 121 -0.19 9.62 10.23
C ILE A 121 -0.77 11.03 10.25
N LYS A 122 -0.33 11.90 9.34
CA LYS A 122 -0.86 13.26 9.23
C LYS A 122 -2.39 13.26 9.04
N LYS A 123 -2.91 12.34 8.22
CA LYS A 123 -4.36 12.19 8.03
C LYS A 123 -5.03 11.53 9.24
N MET A 124 -4.43 10.48 9.79
CA MET A 124 -4.97 9.77 10.95
C MET A 124 -5.14 10.66 12.17
N LEU A 125 -4.18 11.58 12.41
CA LEU A 125 -4.26 12.54 13.52
C LEU A 125 -5.43 13.51 13.39
N LYS A 126 -5.93 13.74 12.19
CA LYS A 126 -7.09 14.61 11.95
C LYS A 126 -8.41 13.88 12.13
N GLN A 127 -8.40 12.57 12.21
CA GLN A 127 -9.62 11.80 12.46
C GLN A 127 -10.02 11.93 13.92
N LYS A 128 -11.33 12.12 14.14
CA LYS A 128 -11.85 12.15 15.52
C LYS A 128 -12.04 10.71 15.98
N PHE A 129 -11.41 10.40 17.08
CA PHE A 129 -11.65 9.15 17.79
C PHE A 129 -12.73 9.41 18.85
N VAL A 130 -13.79 8.67 18.72
CA VAL A 130 -14.90 8.78 19.66
C VAL A 130 -14.94 7.54 20.54
#